data_0e8753fe5f5c8ed2e0cc918400f488a6
#
_entry.id   0e8753fe5f5c8ed2e0cc918400f488a6
#
_cell.length_a   1.000
_cell.length_b   1.000
_cell.length_c   1.000
_cell.angle_alpha   90.00
_cell.angle_beta   90.00
_cell.angle_gamma   90.00
#
_symmetry.space_group_name_H-M   'P 1'
#
loop_
_entity.id
_entity.type
_entity.pdbx_description
1 polymer ?
#
loop_
_entity_poly.entity_id
_entity_poly.type
_entity_poly.pdbx_seq_one_letter_code
_entity_poly.pdbx_strand_id
1 'polypeptide(L)'
;MTAASATLDSRAAWVVATAALVILSIAYGAPLLAAVALKPIAAEFGTARAAVAAAPSFAFVGAAFGGIAAGWLTGWLGIRRIVLFGAVMLAAGLVLSASGGLFQLYAGHGVLMGLFGTSCMFSPIMTYVSRWFDRSRGAAVAMISSGQSLAGAFWPIVFQAGITEFGWRRTMLVFGLFVGATILVLAAIFLRPPPQPLPSKAGGGQDPKAGAPVLGLSPNLAMIILSVAIFCCCVPMAMPSQHIVAFCGDLGFASQIGAAMLSVLLGSAFVARQFWGWVADRIGGLQTLLWSSIAQATALSGFLLTKDEAALFVVSAAFGLGFSGLLPAYVIAIREYYPVKEANWRVPTIYFAGFLGMAAGGWGAGALYDHFGYYLPAFAVGIGFNIVNLIILLTLVFRQRDKGLRTAMA
;
A
#
# COMPACT_ATOMS: atom_id res chain seq x y z
N MET A 1 -27.97 28.89 5.24
CA MET A 1 -27.48 28.32 3.97
C MET A 1 -28.01 26.91 3.86
N THR A 2 -29.05 26.72 3.06
CA THR A 2 -29.69 25.43 2.79
C THR A 2 -28.65 24.47 2.20
N ALA A 3 -28.47 23.32 2.83
CA ALA A 3 -27.59 22.27 2.34
C ALA A 3 -28.12 21.80 0.97
N ALA A 4 -27.49 22.25 -0.11
CA ALA A 4 -27.73 21.69 -1.42
C ALA A 4 -27.54 20.17 -1.32
N SER A 5 -28.57 19.40 -1.68
CA SER A 5 -28.54 17.95 -1.69
C SER A 5 -27.35 17.52 -2.56
N ALA A 6 -26.31 16.96 -1.94
CA ALA A 6 -25.12 16.52 -2.65
C ALA A 6 -25.55 15.41 -3.62
N THR A 7 -25.41 15.66 -4.93
CA THR A 7 -25.69 14.68 -5.97
C THR A 7 -24.49 13.79 -6.21
N LEU A 8 -24.72 12.52 -6.59
CA LEU A 8 -23.66 11.60 -6.98
C LEU A 8 -22.88 12.16 -8.19
N ASP A 9 -21.61 11.82 -8.31
CA ASP A 9 -20.71 12.27 -9.40
C ASP A 9 -20.58 13.80 -9.57
N SER A 10 -20.97 14.57 -8.56
CA SER A 10 -20.97 16.04 -8.57
C SER A 10 -19.58 16.63 -8.38
N ARG A 11 -19.42 17.94 -8.65
CA ARG A 11 -18.18 18.68 -8.30
C ARG A 11 -17.86 18.55 -6.80
N ALA A 12 -18.87 18.54 -5.93
CA ALA A 12 -18.67 18.32 -4.50
C ALA A 12 -18.10 16.92 -4.19
N ALA A 13 -18.52 15.88 -4.91
CA ALA A 13 -17.95 14.54 -4.79
C ALA A 13 -16.45 14.51 -5.15
N TRP A 14 -16.05 15.19 -6.21
CA TRP A 14 -14.64 15.29 -6.61
C TRP A 14 -13.80 16.11 -5.62
N VAL A 15 -14.35 17.16 -5.01
CA VAL A 15 -13.68 17.91 -3.93
C VAL A 15 -13.45 17.00 -2.72
N VAL A 16 -14.45 16.19 -2.33
CA VAL A 16 -14.30 15.20 -1.25
C VAL A 16 -13.25 14.16 -1.61
N ALA A 17 -13.23 13.65 -2.82
CA ALA A 17 -12.23 12.68 -3.28
C ALA A 17 -10.82 13.26 -3.30
N THR A 18 -10.65 14.52 -3.74
CA THR A 18 -9.34 15.21 -3.69
C THR A 18 -8.87 15.44 -2.26
N ALA A 19 -9.75 15.86 -1.35
CA ALA A 19 -9.42 15.99 0.06
C ALA A 19 -9.01 14.63 0.67
N ALA A 20 -9.71 13.55 0.32
CA ALA A 20 -9.38 12.18 0.73
C ALA A 20 -8.01 11.73 0.20
N LEU A 21 -7.67 12.05 -1.06
CA LEU A 21 -6.36 11.80 -1.64
C LEU A 21 -5.25 12.51 -0.85
N VAL A 22 -5.46 13.79 -0.52
CA VAL A 22 -4.48 14.58 0.28
C VAL A 22 -4.34 14.01 1.68
N ILE A 23 -5.44 13.65 2.35
CA ILE A 23 -5.42 13.00 3.66
C ILE A 23 -4.61 11.71 3.61
N LEU A 24 -4.84 10.84 2.62
CA LEU A 24 -4.10 9.60 2.46
C LEU A 24 -2.62 9.83 2.14
N SER A 25 -2.30 10.82 1.30
CA SER A 25 -0.91 11.18 1.00
C SER A 25 -0.15 11.65 2.25
N ILE A 26 -0.78 12.44 3.11
CA ILE A 26 -0.17 12.88 4.36
C ILE A 26 -0.04 11.70 5.35
N ALA A 27 -1.10 10.91 5.51
CA ALA A 27 -1.11 9.79 6.45
C ALA A 27 -0.05 8.72 6.13
N TYR A 28 0.13 8.39 4.85
CA TYR A 28 1.14 7.42 4.41
C TYR A 28 2.57 7.96 4.42
N GLY A 29 2.77 9.27 4.58
CA GLY A 29 4.07 9.84 4.88
C GLY A 29 4.62 9.39 6.23
N ALA A 30 3.76 9.16 7.23
CA ALA A 30 4.19 8.85 8.59
C ALA A 30 5.10 7.61 8.70
N PRO A 31 4.74 6.43 8.19
CA PRO A 31 5.62 5.26 8.25
C PRO A 31 6.85 5.36 7.33
N LEU A 32 6.83 6.18 6.27
CA LEU A 32 7.97 6.37 5.38
C LEU A 32 9.15 7.07 6.04
N LEU A 33 8.90 7.91 7.06
CA LEU A 33 9.96 8.65 7.72
C LEU A 33 10.98 7.72 8.38
N ALA A 34 10.54 6.63 9.01
CA ALA A 34 11.45 5.63 9.58
C ALA A 34 12.28 4.91 8.52
N ALA A 35 11.75 4.69 7.32
CA ALA A 35 12.48 4.09 6.20
C ALA A 35 13.58 5.04 5.67
N VAL A 36 13.28 6.33 5.55
CA VAL A 36 14.26 7.36 5.14
C VAL A 36 15.32 7.55 6.23
N ALA A 37 14.92 7.54 7.50
CA ALA A 37 15.80 7.72 8.66
C ALA A 37 16.47 6.44 9.16
N LEU A 38 16.41 5.31 8.43
CA LEU A 38 16.87 4.00 8.88
C LEU A 38 18.33 4.03 9.38
N LYS A 39 19.24 4.60 8.59
CA LYS A 39 20.67 4.67 8.96
C LYS A 39 20.90 5.57 10.18
N PRO A 40 20.42 6.82 10.25
CA PRO A 40 20.63 7.67 11.43
C PRO A 40 19.98 7.12 12.70
N ILE A 41 18.81 6.45 12.61
CA ILE A 41 18.19 5.82 13.78
C ILE A 41 19.04 4.63 14.26
N ALA A 42 19.50 3.76 13.35
CA ALA A 42 20.34 2.61 13.68
C ALA A 42 21.66 3.05 14.33
N ALA A 43 22.28 4.11 13.80
CA ALA A 43 23.52 4.66 14.33
C ALA A 43 23.34 5.27 15.75
N GLU A 44 22.24 6.02 15.98
CA GLU A 44 21.96 6.62 17.28
C GLU A 44 21.66 5.59 18.37
N PHE A 45 20.94 4.49 18.01
CA PHE A 45 20.63 3.44 18.98
C PHE A 45 21.71 2.37 19.10
N GLY A 46 22.75 2.41 18.25
CA GLY A 46 23.79 1.37 18.22
C GLY A 46 23.24 -0.02 17.89
N THR A 47 22.23 -0.09 17.02
CA THR A 47 21.49 -1.32 16.75
C THR A 47 21.60 -1.75 15.28
N ALA A 48 21.30 -3.04 15.05
CA ALA A 48 21.19 -3.62 13.71
C ALA A 48 20.07 -2.96 12.88
N ARG A 49 20.18 -2.99 11.54
CA ARG A 49 19.17 -2.41 10.63
C ARG A 49 17.83 -3.13 10.72
N ALA A 50 17.83 -4.44 10.95
CA ALA A 50 16.61 -5.21 11.19
C ALA A 50 15.78 -4.67 12.36
N ALA A 51 16.46 -4.25 13.44
CA ALA A 51 15.76 -3.67 14.59
C ALA A 51 15.03 -2.39 14.22
N VAL A 52 15.64 -1.50 13.44
CA VAL A 52 14.95 -0.27 12.98
C VAL A 52 13.89 -0.57 11.93
N ALA A 53 14.17 -1.44 10.97
CA ALA A 53 13.22 -1.86 9.92
C ALA A 53 11.99 -2.61 10.47
N ALA A 54 12.07 -3.16 11.68
CA ALA A 54 10.94 -3.74 12.39
C ALA A 54 9.84 -2.70 12.67
N ALA A 55 10.17 -1.42 12.86
CA ALA A 55 9.17 -0.39 13.19
C ALA A 55 8.14 -0.19 12.05
N PRO A 56 8.50 0.14 10.80
CA PRO A 56 7.54 0.20 9.70
C PRO A 56 6.91 -1.17 9.41
N SER A 57 7.60 -2.29 9.67
CA SER A 57 7.02 -3.63 9.54
C SER A 57 5.91 -3.87 10.56
N PHE A 58 6.08 -3.45 11.81
CA PHE A 58 5.00 -3.48 12.82
C PHE A 58 3.85 -2.57 12.45
N ALA A 59 4.08 -1.44 11.76
CA ALA A 59 3.00 -0.60 11.25
C ALA A 59 2.14 -1.34 10.22
N PHE A 60 2.73 -2.13 9.32
CA PHE A 60 1.97 -2.98 8.39
C PHE A 60 1.20 -4.08 9.12
N VAL A 61 1.79 -4.75 10.11
CA VAL A 61 1.10 -5.74 10.94
C VAL A 61 -0.07 -5.10 11.68
N GLY A 62 0.16 -3.96 12.31
CA GLY A 62 -0.89 -3.20 13.00
C GLY A 62 -2.02 -2.80 12.06
N ALA A 63 -1.69 -2.29 10.86
CA ALA A 63 -2.68 -1.91 9.85
C ALA A 63 -3.48 -3.11 9.33
N ALA A 64 -2.87 -4.29 9.23
CA ALA A 64 -3.55 -5.52 8.84
C ALA A 64 -4.69 -5.87 9.83
N PHE A 65 -4.39 -5.90 11.11
CA PHE A 65 -5.39 -6.18 12.15
C PHE A 65 -6.37 -5.03 12.35
N GLY A 66 -5.87 -3.80 12.45
CA GLY A 66 -6.69 -2.61 12.68
C GLY A 66 -7.67 -2.30 11.55
N GLY A 67 -7.32 -2.63 10.29
CA GLY A 67 -8.16 -2.38 9.12
C GLY A 67 -9.50 -3.11 9.17
N ILE A 68 -9.54 -4.31 9.75
CA ILE A 68 -10.77 -5.08 9.94
C ILE A 68 -11.68 -4.37 10.97
N ALA A 69 -11.11 -3.99 12.12
CA ALA A 69 -11.85 -3.30 13.18
C ALA A 69 -12.31 -1.90 12.74
N ALA A 70 -11.45 -1.13 12.06
CA ALA A 70 -11.78 0.21 11.58
C ALA A 70 -12.89 0.21 10.54
N GLY A 71 -12.94 -0.79 9.65
CA GLY A 71 -14.02 -0.98 8.69
C GLY A 71 -15.38 -1.17 9.37
N TRP A 72 -15.43 -2.00 10.41
CA TRP A 72 -16.65 -2.25 11.21
C TRP A 72 -17.07 -1.01 12.03
N LEU A 73 -16.12 -0.38 12.73
CA LEU A 73 -16.35 0.82 13.53
C LEU A 73 -16.85 2.01 12.68
N THR A 74 -16.41 2.11 11.43
CA THR A 74 -16.85 3.19 10.52
C THR A 74 -18.36 3.14 10.27
N GLY A 75 -18.95 1.95 10.26
CA GLY A 75 -20.40 1.77 10.13
C GLY A 75 -21.19 2.39 11.30
N TRP A 76 -20.61 2.41 12.50
CA TRP A 76 -21.25 2.88 13.74
C TRP A 76 -20.93 4.34 14.06
N LEU A 77 -19.65 4.71 13.98
CA LEU A 77 -19.17 6.03 14.39
C LEU A 77 -19.16 7.06 13.24
N GLY A 78 -19.26 6.58 12.01
CA GLY A 78 -19.13 7.39 10.81
C GLY A 78 -17.67 7.73 10.47
N ILE A 79 -17.42 7.99 9.18
CA ILE A 79 -16.08 8.19 8.62
C ILE A 79 -15.31 9.34 9.30
N ARG A 80 -15.97 10.47 9.55
CA ARG A 80 -15.32 11.67 10.10
C ARG A 80 -14.66 11.39 11.45
N ARG A 81 -15.38 10.73 12.38
CA ARG A 81 -14.85 10.42 13.72
C ARG A 81 -13.70 9.43 13.65
N ILE A 82 -13.79 8.44 12.77
CA ILE A 82 -12.73 7.42 12.57
C ILE A 82 -11.46 8.07 12.02
N VAL A 83 -11.57 8.95 11.02
CA VAL A 83 -10.42 9.66 10.45
C VAL A 83 -9.82 10.66 11.44
N LEU A 84 -10.64 11.38 12.21
CA LEU A 84 -10.14 12.27 13.28
C LEU A 84 -9.37 11.50 14.35
N PHE A 85 -9.91 10.36 14.80
CA PHE A 85 -9.21 9.48 15.74
C PHE A 85 -7.89 8.97 15.14
N GLY A 86 -7.90 8.46 13.90
CA GLY A 86 -6.71 8.00 13.21
C GLY A 86 -5.64 9.07 13.05
N ALA A 87 -6.04 10.33 12.79
CA ALA A 87 -5.11 11.46 12.68
C ALA A 87 -4.39 11.73 14.00
N VAL A 88 -5.13 11.71 15.13
CA VAL A 88 -4.55 11.86 16.47
C VAL A 88 -3.58 10.71 16.76
N MET A 89 -3.95 9.49 16.42
CA MET A 89 -3.09 8.30 16.62
C MET A 89 -1.83 8.33 15.76
N LEU A 90 -1.92 8.80 14.50
CA LEU A 90 -0.73 9.01 13.66
C LEU A 90 0.23 10.06 14.25
N ALA A 91 -0.31 11.19 14.67
CA ALA A 91 0.48 12.26 15.31
C ALA A 91 1.12 11.79 16.61
N ALA A 92 0.35 11.15 17.49
CA ALA A 92 0.83 10.60 18.75
C ALA A 92 1.88 9.49 18.51
N GLY A 93 1.71 8.68 17.48
CA GLY A 93 2.66 7.65 17.08
C GLY A 93 4.01 8.21 16.66
N LEU A 94 4.04 9.28 15.87
CA LEU A 94 5.27 9.98 15.49
C LEU A 94 5.94 10.64 16.70
N VAL A 95 5.17 11.30 17.56
CA VAL A 95 5.68 11.93 18.80
C VAL A 95 6.29 10.86 19.73
N LEU A 96 5.58 9.74 19.94
CA LEU A 96 6.08 8.64 20.77
C LEU A 96 7.34 8.03 20.15
N SER A 97 7.37 7.80 18.84
CA SER A 97 8.54 7.26 18.14
C SER A 97 9.78 8.14 18.26
N ALA A 98 9.59 9.46 18.35
CA ALA A 98 10.69 10.41 18.50
C ALA A 98 11.15 10.60 19.96
N SER A 99 10.37 10.16 20.96
CA SER A 99 10.60 10.51 22.37
C SER A 99 11.58 9.59 23.11
N GLY A 100 11.89 8.39 22.54
CA GLY A 100 12.67 7.41 23.30
C GLY A 100 13.53 6.50 22.44
N GLY A 101 13.67 5.23 22.87
CA GLY A 101 14.44 4.19 22.21
C GLY A 101 13.59 3.29 21.28
N LEU A 102 14.09 2.08 21.05
CA LEU A 102 13.43 1.10 20.17
C LEU A 102 12.00 0.74 20.62
N PHE A 103 11.76 0.65 21.94
CA PHE A 103 10.42 0.32 22.44
C PHE A 103 9.40 1.39 22.03
N GLN A 104 9.72 2.67 22.22
CA GLN A 104 8.85 3.78 21.81
C GLN A 104 8.68 3.83 20.30
N LEU A 105 9.74 3.53 19.53
CA LEU A 105 9.68 3.43 18.09
C LEU A 105 8.70 2.33 17.63
N TYR A 106 8.74 1.16 18.25
CA TYR A 106 7.85 0.03 17.92
C TYR A 106 6.41 0.28 18.36
N ALA A 107 6.20 0.78 19.57
CA ALA A 107 4.87 1.11 20.07
C ALA A 107 4.23 2.24 19.24
N GLY A 108 5.01 3.26 18.89
CA GLY A 108 4.58 4.36 18.04
C GLY A 108 4.18 3.89 16.64
N HIS A 109 5.02 3.10 15.98
CA HIS A 109 4.75 2.61 14.62
C HIS A 109 3.71 1.47 14.60
N GLY A 110 3.87 0.45 15.43
CA GLY A 110 3.01 -0.74 15.40
C GLY A 110 1.61 -0.48 15.94
N VAL A 111 1.52 0.10 17.14
CA VAL A 111 0.24 0.28 17.84
C VAL A 111 -0.42 1.59 17.41
N LEU A 112 0.22 2.73 17.65
CA LEU A 112 -0.44 4.01 17.40
C LEU A 112 -0.61 4.29 15.90
N MET A 113 0.46 4.21 15.11
CA MET A 113 0.36 4.48 13.68
C MET A 113 -0.26 3.30 12.89
N GLY A 114 0.13 2.05 13.15
CA GLY A 114 -0.36 0.89 12.41
C GLY A 114 -1.78 0.54 12.78
N LEU A 115 -1.96 0.06 14.03
CA LEU A 115 -3.24 -0.50 14.49
C LEU A 115 -4.36 0.53 14.56
N PHE A 116 -4.08 1.75 15.00
CA PHE A 116 -5.08 2.80 15.21
C PHE A 116 -5.02 3.96 14.22
N GLY A 117 -3.88 4.21 13.57
CA GLY A 117 -3.68 5.34 12.67
C GLY A 117 -4.02 5.00 11.21
N THR A 118 -3.11 4.35 10.51
CA THR A 118 -3.24 4.02 9.06
C THR A 118 -4.42 3.11 8.77
N SER A 119 -4.78 2.20 9.70
CA SER A 119 -5.95 1.35 9.61
C SER A 119 -7.25 2.14 9.50
N CYS A 120 -7.35 3.28 10.22
CA CYS A 120 -8.50 4.19 10.17
C CYS A 120 -8.54 5.07 8.91
N MET A 121 -7.47 5.07 8.11
CA MET A 121 -7.37 5.92 6.92
C MET A 121 -7.76 5.18 5.65
N PHE A 122 -7.04 4.12 5.27
CA PHE A 122 -7.12 3.55 3.93
C PHE A 122 -8.49 2.94 3.62
N SER A 123 -8.85 1.83 4.26
CA SER A 123 -10.08 1.09 3.96
C SER A 123 -11.35 1.90 4.24
N PRO A 124 -11.47 2.63 5.38
CA PRO A 124 -12.62 3.48 5.63
C PRO A 124 -12.82 4.60 4.59
N ILE A 125 -11.74 5.30 4.21
CA ILE A 125 -11.81 6.39 3.22
C ILE A 125 -12.16 5.84 1.83
N MET A 126 -11.59 4.68 1.43
CA MET A 126 -11.94 4.03 0.17
C MET A 126 -13.42 3.71 0.07
N THR A 127 -13.97 3.07 1.11
CA THR A 127 -15.39 2.74 1.20
C THR A 127 -16.26 4.00 1.23
N TYR A 128 -15.86 5.02 1.96
CA TYR A 128 -16.58 6.28 2.06
C TYR A 128 -16.66 7.02 0.71
N VAL A 129 -15.52 7.19 0.01
CA VAL A 129 -15.51 7.89 -1.29
C VAL A 129 -16.29 7.10 -2.34
N SER A 130 -16.22 5.77 -2.33
CA SER A 130 -16.99 4.94 -3.26
C SER A 130 -18.51 5.18 -3.18
N ARG A 131 -19.04 5.73 -2.08
CA ARG A 131 -20.45 6.07 -1.88
C ARG A 131 -20.87 7.44 -2.45
N TRP A 132 -19.90 8.25 -2.87
CA TRP A 132 -20.14 9.55 -3.51
C TRP A 132 -20.24 9.45 -5.04
N PHE A 133 -19.89 8.29 -5.60
CA PHE A 133 -19.82 8.08 -7.04
C PHE A 133 -20.63 6.87 -7.47
N ASP A 134 -21.25 6.97 -8.63
CA ASP A 134 -21.94 5.88 -9.32
C ASP A 134 -21.25 5.57 -10.66
N ARG A 135 -21.26 6.52 -11.60
CA ARG A 135 -20.67 6.38 -12.94
C ARG A 135 -19.15 6.38 -12.90
N SER A 136 -18.53 7.25 -12.09
CA SER A 136 -17.07 7.46 -12.01
C SER A 136 -16.45 6.80 -10.77
N ARG A 137 -17.12 5.79 -10.17
CA ARG A 137 -16.68 5.15 -8.93
C ARG A 137 -15.29 4.53 -9.06
N GLY A 138 -15.00 3.82 -10.17
CA GLY A 138 -13.71 3.22 -10.42
C GLY A 138 -12.59 4.25 -10.48
N ALA A 139 -12.79 5.33 -11.23
CA ALA A 139 -11.82 6.42 -11.36
C ALA A 139 -11.55 7.12 -10.01
N ALA A 140 -12.60 7.41 -9.23
CA ALA A 140 -12.45 8.04 -7.92
C ALA A 140 -11.68 7.15 -6.93
N VAL A 141 -12.01 5.85 -6.87
CA VAL A 141 -11.32 4.87 -6.02
C VAL A 141 -9.87 4.69 -6.46
N ALA A 142 -9.59 4.61 -7.76
CA ALA A 142 -8.23 4.54 -8.29
C ALA A 142 -7.43 5.80 -7.91
N MET A 143 -8.01 6.98 -8.05
CA MET A 143 -7.37 8.25 -7.69
C MET A 143 -6.98 8.27 -6.21
N ILE A 144 -7.90 7.98 -5.28
CA ILE A 144 -7.60 8.03 -3.85
C ILE A 144 -6.65 6.92 -3.40
N SER A 145 -6.71 5.72 -4.02
CA SER A 145 -5.76 4.64 -3.74
C SER A 145 -4.33 5.00 -4.10
N SER A 146 -4.15 5.96 -5.01
CA SER A 146 -2.84 6.48 -5.39
C SER A 146 -2.21 7.39 -4.34
N GLY A 147 -2.93 7.74 -3.26
CA GLY A 147 -2.42 8.59 -2.16
C GLY A 147 -1.15 8.05 -1.51
N GLN A 148 -1.02 6.73 -1.37
CA GLN A 148 0.20 6.10 -0.86
C GLN A 148 1.40 6.34 -1.79
N SER A 149 1.21 6.21 -3.10
CA SER A 149 2.27 6.45 -4.08
C SER A 149 2.63 7.95 -4.16
N LEU A 150 1.64 8.83 -4.05
CA LEU A 150 1.86 10.28 -3.97
C LEU A 150 2.64 10.66 -2.71
N ALA A 151 2.33 10.04 -1.56
CA ALA A 151 3.11 10.19 -0.34
C ALA A 151 4.58 9.86 -0.58
N GLY A 152 4.83 8.72 -1.21
CA GLY A 152 6.18 8.26 -1.51
C GLY A 152 6.91 9.08 -2.58
N ALA A 153 6.19 9.71 -3.49
CA ALA A 153 6.80 10.62 -4.47
C ALA A 153 7.31 11.92 -3.84
N PHE A 154 6.64 12.41 -2.81
CA PHE A 154 6.90 13.74 -2.25
C PHE A 154 7.68 13.70 -0.93
N TRP A 155 7.23 12.91 0.05
CA TRP A 155 7.73 12.97 1.41
C TRP A 155 9.20 12.57 1.60
N PRO A 156 9.79 11.58 0.88
CA PRO A 156 11.19 11.19 1.10
C PRO A 156 12.17 12.35 0.93
N ILE A 157 11.96 13.20 -0.08
CA ILE A 157 12.81 14.38 -0.34
C ILE A 157 12.68 15.38 0.81
N VAL A 158 11.44 15.64 1.25
CA VAL A 158 11.16 16.58 2.37
C VAL A 158 11.75 16.03 3.67
N PHE A 159 11.58 14.73 3.93
CA PHE A 159 12.14 14.12 5.15
C PHE A 159 13.64 14.11 5.14
N GLN A 160 14.28 13.79 4.02
CA GLN A 160 15.74 13.80 3.95
C GLN A 160 16.31 15.20 4.21
N ALA A 161 15.69 16.26 3.65
CA ALA A 161 16.08 17.63 3.95
C ALA A 161 15.93 17.95 5.45
N GLY A 162 14.78 17.62 6.03
CA GLY A 162 14.54 17.82 7.47
C GLY A 162 15.50 17.03 8.35
N ILE A 163 15.81 15.77 8.00
CA ILE A 163 16.76 14.92 8.75
C ILE A 163 18.17 15.50 8.70
N THR A 164 18.59 16.01 7.55
CA THR A 164 19.91 16.62 7.38
C THR A 164 20.07 17.88 8.23
N GLU A 165 19.06 18.75 8.28
CA GLU A 165 19.11 20.04 8.99
C GLU A 165 18.82 19.94 10.49
N PHE A 166 17.82 19.14 10.87
CA PHE A 166 17.28 19.13 12.24
C PHE A 166 17.43 17.78 12.94
N GLY A 167 17.86 16.73 12.24
CA GLY A 167 17.88 15.36 12.74
C GLY A 167 16.51 14.70 12.68
N TRP A 168 16.50 13.35 12.73
CA TRP A 168 15.31 12.55 12.52
C TRP A 168 14.22 12.74 13.61
N ARG A 169 14.62 12.95 14.88
CA ARG A 169 13.67 13.14 15.98
C ARG A 169 12.83 14.41 15.81
N ARG A 170 13.49 15.54 15.53
CA ARG A 170 12.78 16.81 15.30
C ARG A 170 11.93 16.75 14.05
N THR A 171 12.40 16.09 12.99
CA THR A 171 11.64 15.88 11.76
C THR A 171 10.38 15.06 12.04
N MET A 172 10.45 13.98 12.84
CA MET A 172 9.28 13.22 13.27
C MET A 172 8.29 14.05 14.09
N LEU A 173 8.77 14.84 15.04
CA LEU A 173 7.91 15.69 15.88
C LEU A 173 7.18 16.74 15.05
N VAL A 174 7.90 17.47 14.19
CA VAL A 174 7.31 18.51 13.33
C VAL A 174 6.32 17.90 12.35
N PHE A 175 6.68 16.78 11.73
CA PHE A 175 5.77 16.09 10.82
C PHE A 175 4.55 15.51 11.56
N GLY A 176 4.70 15.01 12.78
CA GLY A 176 3.60 14.55 13.62
C GLY A 176 2.57 15.65 13.91
N LEU A 177 3.04 16.84 14.29
CA LEU A 177 2.19 18.00 14.48
C LEU A 177 1.50 18.42 13.17
N PHE A 178 2.23 18.44 12.06
CA PHE A 178 1.68 18.73 10.73
C PHE A 178 0.59 17.73 10.32
N VAL A 179 0.83 16.41 10.48
CA VAL A 179 -0.13 15.35 10.20
C VAL A 179 -1.40 15.54 11.02
N GLY A 180 -1.25 15.72 12.35
CA GLY A 180 -2.37 15.95 13.25
C GLY A 180 -3.18 17.17 12.84
N ALA A 181 -2.56 18.34 12.77
CA ALA A 181 -3.24 19.59 12.46
C ALA A 181 -3.94 19.55 11.08
N THR A 182 -3.22 19.11 10.05
CA THR A 182 -3.72 19.15 8.66
C THR A 182 -4.85 18.15 8.43
N ILE A 183 -4.69 16.89 8.88
CA ILE A 183 -5.72 15.88 8.69
C ILE A 183 -6.96 16.20 9.53
N LEU A 184 -6.81 16.70 10.75
CA LEU A 184 -7.94 17.12 11.59
C LEU A 184 -8.76 18.22 10.89
N VAL A 185 -8.11 19.24 10.34
CA VAL A 185 -8.78 20.34 9.62
C VAL A 185 -9.45 19.82 8.34
N LEU A 186 -8.73 19.06 7.51
CA LEU A 186 -9.28 18.53 6.27
C LEU A 186 -10.46 17.58 6.53
N ALA A 187 -10.35 16.68 7.50
CA ALA A 187 -11.43 15.77 7.85
C ALA A 187 -12.65 16.51 8.41
N ALA A 188 -12.43 17.54 9.24
CA ALA A 188 -13.51 18.34 9.80
C ALA A 188 -14.30 19.12 8.75
N ILE A 189 -13.63 19.64 7.73
CA ILE A 189 -14.25 20.47 6.69
C ILE A 189 -14.86 19.61 5.56
N PHE A 190 -14.13 18.62 5.06
CA PHE A 190 -14.46 17.93 3.81
C PHE A 190 -15.14 16.58 3.99
N LEU A 191 -14.93 15.85 5.09
CA LEU A 191 -15.57 14.55 5.28
C LEU A 191 -17.00 14.71 5.81
N ARG A 192 -17.92 15.02 4.90
CA ARG A 192 -19.36 15.17 5.14
C ARG A 192 -20.07 13.82 4.98
N PRO A 193 -21.27 13.64 5.54
CA PRO A 193 -22.07 12.45 5.25
C PRO A 193 -22.27 12.28 3.74
N PRO A 194 -22.08 11.05 3.19
CA PRO A 194 -22.29 10.81 1.77
C PRO A 194 -23.78 10.99 1.44
N PRO A 195 -24.13 11.37 0.19
CA PRO A 195 -25.51 11.38 -0.26
C PRO A 195 -26.08 9.97 -0.08
N GLN A 196 -27.37 9.86 0.29
CA GLN A 196 -28.02 8.57 0.41
C GLN A 196 -27.93 7.83 -0.93
N PRO A 197 -27.43 6.58 -0.96
CA PRO A 197 -27.37 5.86 -2.21
C PRO A 197 -28.80 5.62 -2.72
N LEU A 198 -29.10 6.04 -3.94
CA LEU A 198 -30.19 5.45 -4.69
C LEU A 198 -29.96 3.94 -4.74
N PRO A 199 -31.03 3.10 -4.65
CA PRO A 199 -30.89 1.66 -4.73
C PRO A 199 -30.10 1.34 -6.01
N SER A 200 -28.86 0.86 -5.84
CA SER A 200 -27.97 0.52 -6.95
C SER A 200 -28.65 -0.58 -7.75
N LYS A 201 -28.99 -0.30 -8.99
CA LYS A 201 -29.20 -1.36 -9.98
C LYS A 201 -27.84 -2.06 -10.07
N ALA A 202 -27.76 -3.27 -9.54
CA ALA A 202 -26.58 -4.13 -9.66
C ALA A 202 -26.17 -4.13 -11.13
N GLY A 203 -24.92 -3.77 -11.39
CA GLY A 203 -24.35 -3.81 -12.74
C GLY A 203 -24.63 -5.19 -13.35
N GLY A 204 -25.07 -5.23 -14.62
CA GLY A 204 -25.66 -6.39 -15.27
C GLY A 204 -24.72 -7.57 -15.59
N GLY A 205 -23.73 -7.86 -14.73
CA GLY A 205 -22.98 -9.13 -14.75
C GLY A 205 -23.66 -10.14 -13.82
N GLN A 206 -23.80 -11.38 -14.26
CA GLN A 206 -24.30 -12.47 -13.42
C GLN A 206 -23.31 -12.63 -12.24
N ASP A 207 -23.84 -12.41 -11.03
CA ASP A 207 -23.07 -12.62 -9.80
C ASP A 207 -22.67 -14.11 -9.71
N PRO A 208 -21.38 -14.46 -9.54
CA PRO A 208 -20.97 -15.86 -9.43
C PRO A 208 -21.78 -16.56 -8.32
N LYS A 209 -22.20 -17.80 -8.57
CA LYS A 209 -22.97 -18.55 -7.57
C LYS A 209 -22.12 -18.83 -6.34
N ALA A 210 -22.68 -18.57 -5.15
CA ALA A 210 -22.02 -18.89 -3.89
C ALA A 210 -21.63 -20.37 -3.82
N GLY A 211 -20.37 -20.66 -3.44
CA GLY A 211 -19.85 -22.02 -3.38
C GLY A 211 -19.43 -22.63 -4.73
N ALA A 212 -19.59 -21.92 -5.85
CA ALA A 212 -19.15 -22.42 -7.15
C ALA A 212 -17.62 -22.57 -7.20
N PRO A 213 -17.09 -23.63 -7.87
CA PRO A 213 -15.64 -23.80 -8.01
C PRO A 213 -14.99 -22.62 -8.71
N VAL A 214 -13.95 -22.05 -8.09
CA VAL A 214 -13.12 -20.96 -8.64
C VAL A 214 -11.93 -21.58 -9.35
N LEU A 215 -11.85 -21.43 -10.67
CA LEU A 215 -10.77 -22.00 -11.49
C LEU A 215 -10.59 -23.52 -11.29
N GLY A 216 -11.70 -24.24 -11.05
CA GLY A 216 -11.68 -25.68 -10.78
C GLY A 216 -11.20 -26.07 -9.38
N LEU A 217 -11.07 -25.11 -8.45
CA LEU A 217 -10.71 -25.29 -7.05
C LEU A 217 -11.89 -24.97 -6.14
N SER A 218 -11.91 -25.51 -4.93
CA SER A 218 -12.84 -25.02 -3.91
C SER A 218 -12.61 -23.54 -3.64
N PRO A 219 -13.65 -22.72 -3.36
CA PRO A 219 -13.50 -21.27 -3.18
C PRO A 219 -12.49 -20.90 -2.09
N ASN A 220 -12.44 -21.66 -1.00
CA ASN A 220 -11.52 -21.40 0.10
C ASN A 220 -10.06 -21.78 -0.27
N LEU A 221 -9.84 -22.86 -1.00
CA LEU A 221 -8.51 -23.22 -1.48
C LEU A 221 -7.98 -22.18 -2.47
N ALA A 222 -8.81 -21.72 -3.41
CA ALA A 222 -8.43 -20.64 -4.32
C ALA A 222 -8.06 -19.36 -3.57
N MET A 223 -8.81 -19.04 -2.49
CA MET A 223 -8.51 -17.88 -1.63
C MET A 223 -7.18 -18.04 -0.90
N ILE A 224 -6.88 -19.22 -0.36
CA ILE A 224 -5.58 -19.50 0.30
C ILE A 224 -4.44 -19.35 -0.70
N ILE A 225 -4.57 -19.91 -1.90
CA ILE A 225 -3.56 -19.81 -2.97
C ILE A 225 -3.33 -18.35 -3.36
N LEU A 226 -4.39 -17.55 -3.53
CA LEU A 226 -4.27 -16.11 -3.82
C LEU A 226 -3.66 -15.35 -2.65
N SER A 227 -3.95 -15.75 -1.40
CA SER A 227 -3.34 -15.14 -0.20
C SER A 227 -1.85 -15.44 -0.10
N VAL A 228 -1.41 -16.64 -0.47
CA VAL A 228 0.02 -16.97 -0.57
C VAL A 228 0.66 -16.18 -1.70
N ALA A 229 -0.01 -16.04 -2.84
CA ALA A 229 0.52 -15.27 -3.97
C ALA A 229 0.73 -13.79 -3.61
N ILE A 230 -0.25 -13.12 -2.98
CA ILE A 230 -0.10 -11.72 -2.58
C ILE A 230 0.98 -11.55 -1.51
N PHE A 231 1.09 -12.48 -0.55
CA PHE A 231 2.18 -12.47 0.42
C PHE A 231 3.53 -12.52 -0.31
N CYS A 232 3.72 -13.49 -1.22
CA CYS A 232 4.95 -13.66 -1.98
C CYS A 232 5.27 -12.48 -2.92
N CYS A 233 4.27 -11.76 -3.43
CA CYS A 233 4.52 -10.57 -4.24
C CYS A 233 4.81 -9.32 -3.39
N CYS A 234 4.26 -9.24 -2.17
CA CYS A 234 4.43 -8.10 -1.29
C CYS A 234 5.78 -8.11 -0.54
N VAL A 235 6.38 -9.29 -0.31
CA VAL A 235 7.73 -9.41 0.25
C VAL A 235 8.75 -8.62 -0.59
N PRO A 236 8.94 -8.90 -1.89
CA PRO A 236 9.88 -8.14 -2.72
C PRO A 236 9.48 -6.69 -2.94
N MET A 237 8.18 -6.35 -2.84
CA MET A 237 7.72 -4.97 -2.97
C MET A 237 8.20 -4.09 -1.82
N ALA A 238 8.23 -4.62 -0.60
CA ALA A 238 8.67 -3.87 0.58
C ALA A 238 10.19 -3.67 0.64
N MET A 239 10.99 -4.59 0.11
CA MET A 239 12.45 -4.55 0.23
C MET A 239 13.06 -3.26 -0.34
N PRO A 240 12.88 -2.89 -1.63
CA PRO A 240 13.40 -1.64 -2.13
C PRO A 240 12.71 -0.42 -1.51
N SER A 241 11.39 -0.45 -1.31
CA SER A 241 10.66 0.71 -0.81
C SER A 241 11.03 1.11 0.62
N GLN A 242 11.54 0.19 1.44
CA GLN A 242 11.99 0.48 2.81
C GLN A 242 13.50 0.64 2.94
N HIS A 243 14.30 0.10 2.01
CA HIS A 243 15.75 0.02 2.16
C HIS A 243 16.55 0.75 1.09
N ILE A 244 15.93 1.30 0.02
CA ILE A 244 16.66 1.93 -1.09
C ILE A 244 17.52 3.12 -0.64
N VAL A 245 17.05 3.91 0.33
CA VAL A 245 17.81 5.06 0.88
C VAL A 245 19.08 4.55 1.57
N ALA A 246 18.97 3.50 2.38
CA ALA A 246 20.11 2.89 3.06
C ALA A 246 21.05 2.18 2.06
N PHE A 247 20.50 1.48 1.07
CA PHE A 247 21.24 0.82 0.00
C PHE A 247 22.08 1.80 -0.82
N CYS A 248 21.50 2.92 -1.25
CA CYS A 248 22.22 3.98 -1.97
C CYS A 248 23.36 4.57 -1.11
N GLY A 249 23.11 4.79 0.18
CA GLY A 249 24.13 5.27 1.09
C GLY A 249 25.26 4.26 1.35
N ASP A 250 25.02 2.94 1.16
CA ASP A 250 26.07 1.91 1.25
C ASP A 250 26.89 1.81 -0.03
N LEU A 251 26.34 2.26 -1.16
CA LEU A 251 27.06 2.43 -2.41
C LEU A 251 27.90 3.74 -2.45
N GLY A 252 27.83 4.56 -1.39
CA GLY A 252 28.57 5.82 -1.30
C GLY A 252 27.83 7.05 -1.84
N PHE A 253 26.56 6.90 -2.24
CA PHE A 253 25.77 8.02 -2.70
C PHE A 253 25.29 8.91 -1.55
N ALA A 254 25.14 10.19 -1.81
CA ALA A 254 24.55 11.13 -0.87
C ALA A 254 23.11 10.69 -0.49
N SER A 255 22.71 10.92 0.75
CA SER A 255 21.39 10.51 1.27
C SER A 255 20.23 11.14 0.48
N GLN A 256 20.45 12.34 -0.08
CA GLN A 256 19.50 13.02 -0.95
C GLN A 256 19.22 12.24 -2.24
N ILE A 257 20.23 11.60 -2.83
CA ILE A 257 20.09 10.73 -4.01
C ILE A 257 19.24 9.51 -3.68
N GLY A 258 19.49 8.86 -2.54
CA GLY A 258 18.68 7.74 -2.10
C GLY A 258 17.20 8.11 -1.88
N ALA A 259 16.95 9.26 -1.26
CA ALA A 259 15.59 9.79 -1.08
C ALA A 259 14.92 10.12 -2.42
N ALA A 260 15.67 10.72 -3.38
CA ALA A 260 15.19 10.98 -4.72
C ALA A 260 14.85 9.69 -5.49
N MET A 261 15.67 8.64 -5.36
CA MET A 261 15.39 7.33 -5.95
C MET A 261 14.12 6.70 -5.38
N LEU A 262 13.88 6.80 -4.06
CA LEU A 262 12.64 6.35 -3.45
C LEU A 262 11.45 7.15 -3.99
N SER A 263 11.60 8.47 -4.14
CA SER A 263 10.56 9.32 -4.71
C SER A 263 10.26 8.98 -6.19
N VAL A 264 11.27 8.68 -6.99
CA VAL A 264 11.10 8.22 -8.37
C VAL A 264 10.40 6.85 -8.41
N LEU A 265 10.81 5.92 -7.56
CA LEU A 265 10.19 4.60 -7.43
C LEU A 265 8.69 4.70 -7.14
N LEU A 266 8.30 5.46 -6.13
CA LEU A 266 6.89 5.58 -5.71
C LEU A 266 6.10 6.56 -6.60
N GLY A 267 6.76 7.58 -7.17
CA GLY A 267 6.18 8.49 -8.15
C GLY A 267 5.83 7.79 -9.46
N SER A 268 6.71 6.94 -9.97
CA SER A 268 6.42 6.12 -11.16
C SER A 268 5.28 5.13 -10.91
N ALA A 269 5.19 4.59 -9.69
CA ALA A 269 4.06 3.75 -9.28
C ALA A 269 2.73 4.51 -9.28
N PHE A 270 2.73 5.81 -8.94
CA PHE A 270 1.53 6.65 -9.04
C PHE A 270 1.00 6.72 -10.49
N VAL A 271 1.88 7.00 -11.46
CA VAL A 271 1.52 7.08 -12.87
C VAL A 271 1.09 5.72 -13.42
N ALA A 272 1.87 4.68 -13.13
CA ALA A 272 1.62 3.34 -13.67
C ALA A 272 0.35 2.69 -13.11
N ARG A 273 -0.14 3.11 -11.94
CA ARG A 273 -1.40 2.59 -11.39
C ARG A 273 -2.59 2.83 -12.29
N GLN A 274 -2.62 3.96 -12.99
CA GLN A 274 -3.67 4.26 -13.97
C GLN A 274 -3.56 3.35 -15.20
N PHE A 275 -2.34 3.14 -15.69
CA PHE A 275 -2.07 2.22 -16.81
C PHE A 275 -2.49 0.79 -16.47
N TRP A 276 -2.11 0.26 -15.31
CA TRP A 276 -2.48 -1.09 -14.91
C TRP A 276 -3.98 -1.25 -14.65
N GLY A 277 -4.67 -0.22 -14.18
CA GLY A 277 -6.13 -0.19 -14.10
C GLY A 277 -6.78 -0.39 -15.47
N TRP A 278 -6.32 0.37 -16.47
CA TRP A 278 -6.76 0.24 -17.85
C TRP A 278 -6.43 -1.13 -18.49
N VAL A 279 -5.28 -1.69 -18.17
CA VAL A 279 -4.92 -3.07 -18.58
C VAL A 279 -5.88 -4.08 -17.95
N ALA A 280 -6.14 -3.96 -16.64
CA ALA A 280 -7.02 -4.87 -15.91
C ALA A 280 -8.45 -4.88 -16.45
N ASP A 281 -8.97 -3.74 -16.90
CA ASP A 281 -10.30 -3.65 -17.53
C ASP A 281 -10.38 -4.44 -18.87
N ARG A 282 -9.23 -4.69 -19.52
CA ARG A 282 -9.18 -5.40 -20.82
C ARG A 282 -8.85 -6.87 -20.73
N ILE A 283 -7.90 -7.22 -19.89
CA ILE A 283 -7.39 -8.60 -19.81
C ILE A 283 -7.80 -9.33 -18.53
N GLY A 284 -8.51 -8.64 -17.62
CA GLY A 284 -8.94 -9.18 -16.33
C GLY A 284 -7.87 -9.15 -15.24
N GLY A 285 -8.32 -9.35 -14.00
CA GLY A 285 -7.46 -9.21 -12.82
C GLY A 285 -6.31 -10.20 -12.79
N LEU A 286 -6.55 -11.47 -13.09
CA LEU A 286 -5.55 -12.52 -12.97
C LEU A 286 -4.39 -12.38 -13.97
N GLN A 287 -4.69 -12.02 -15.22
CA GLN A 287 -3.65 -11.78 -16.23
C GLN A 287 -2.85 -10.50 -15.92
N THR A 288 -3.52 -9.48 -15.40
CA THR A 288 -2.85 -8.24 -14.95
C THR A 288 -1.88 -8.52 -13.81
N LEU A 289 -2.26 -9.38 -12.85
CA LEU A 289 -1.36 -9.85 -11.78
C LEU A 289 -0.11 -10.51 -12.35
N LEU A 290 -0.26 -11.40 -13.34
CA LEU A 290 0.87 -12.08 -13.95
C LEU A 290 1.84 -11.10 -14.62
N TRP A 291 1.35 -10.22 -15.49
CA TRP A 291 2.20 -9.28 -16.21
C TRP A 291 2.86 -8.24 -15.29
N SER A 292 2.13 -7.73 -14.30
CA SER A 292 2.67 -6.81 -13.30
C SER A 292 3.74 -7.50 -12.43
N SER A 293 3.56 -8.79 -12.08
CA SER A 293 4.56 -9.58 -11.34
C SER A 293 5.82 -9.86 -12.16
N ILE A 294 5.68 -10.13 -13.48
CA ILE A 294 6.84 -10.27 -14.39
C ILE A 294 7.62 -8.96 -14.44
N ALA A 295 6.93 -7.84 -14.62
CA ALA A 295 7.57 -6.51 -14.64
C ALA A 295 8.28 -6.21 -13.31
N GLN A 296 7.66 -6.54 -12.18
CA GLN A 296 8.26 -6.40 -10.85
C GLN A 296 9.54 -7.24 -10.70
N ALA A 297 9.49 -8.53 -11.08
CA ALA A 297 10.66 -9.43 -10.99
C ALA A 297 11.82 -8.95 -11.85
N THR A 298 11.52 -8.56 -13.09
CA THR A 298 12.52 -8.04 -14.03
C THR A 298 13.19 -6.77 -13.49
N ALA A 299 12.40 -5.82 -12.99
CA ALA A 299 12.94 -4.60 -12.42
C ALA A 299 13.73 -4.84 -11.13
N LEU A 300 13.27 -5.77 -10.26
CA LEU A 300 13.99 -6.13 -9.04
C LEU A 300 15.36 -6.74 -9.35
N SER A 301 15.45 -7.53 -10.42
CA SER A 301 16.73 -8.10 -10.89
C SER A 301 17.72 -7.00 -11.30
N GLY A 302 17.24 -5.83 -11.73
CA GLY A 302 18.08 -4.69 -12.03
C GLY A 302 18.89 -4.20 -10.84
N PHE A 303 18.38 -4.26 -9.61
CA PHE A 303 19.14 -3.90 -8.41
C PHE A 303 20.32 -4.85 -8.11
N LEU A 304 20.32 -6.07 -8.67
CA LEU A 304 21.44 -6.99 -8.57
C LEU A 304 22.52 -6.70 -9.61
N LEU A 305 22.14 -6.12 -10.75
CA LEU A 305 22.99 -6.01 -11.93
C LEU A 305 23.75 -4.67 -12.02
N THR A 306 23.27 -3.64 -11.33
CA THR A 306 23.87 -2.30 -11.44
C THR A 306 24.16 -1.67 -10.08
N LYS A 307 25.23 -0.85 -10.08
CA LYS A 307 25.61 0.03 -8.96
C LYS A 307 25.77 1.48 -9.44
N ASP A 308 25.53 1.74 -10.73
CA ASP A 308 25.61 3.06 -11.32
C ASP A 308 24.37 3.89 -10.92
N GLU A 309 24.59 5.18 -10.62
CA GLU A 309 23.53 6.08 -10.13
C GLU A 309 22.39 6.22 -11.14
N ALA A 310 22.71 6.54 -12.41
CA ALA A 310 21.70 6.75 -13.44
C ALA A 310 20.91 5.47 -13.72
N ALA A 311 21.59 4.32 -13.79
CA ALA A 311 20.96 3.03 -13.96
C ALA A 311 20.05 2.66 -12.77
N LEU A 312 20.42 2.99 -11.53
CA LEU A 312 19.58 2.78 -10.35
C LEU A 312 18.32 3.64 -10.36
N PHE A 313 18.37 4.88 -10.90
CA PHE A 313 17.16 5.68 -11.12
C PHE A 313 16.20 5.00 -12.12
N VAL A 314 16.75 4.48 -13.23
CA VAL A 314 15.95 3.74 -14.22
C VAL A 314 15.33 2.47 -13.60
N VAL A 315 16.13 1.69 -12.87
CA VAL A 315 15.65 0.48 -12.18
C VAL A 315 14.59 0.83 -11.14
N SER A 316 14.76 1.91 -10.38
CA SER A 316 13.77 2.38 -9.39
C SER A 316 12.46 2.76 -10.06
N ALA A 317 12.51 3.51 -11.18
CA ALA A 317 11.32 3.83 -11.96
C ALA A 317 10.65 2.58 -12.53
N ALA A 318 11.42 1.68 -13.14
CA ALA A 318 10.91 0.42 -13.70
C ALA A 318 10.25 -0.47 -12.62
N PHE A 319 10.84 -0.52 -11.42
CA PHE A 319 10.27 -1.27 -10.31
C PHE A 319 8.93 -0.67 -9.87
N GLY A 320 8.85 0.66 -9.74
CA GLY A 320 7.60 1.36 -9.44
C GLY A 320 6.51 1.11 -10.49
N LEU A 321 6.88 1.19 -11.77
CA LEU A 321 6.00 0.86 -12.90
C LEU A 321 5.50 -0.59 -12.81
N GLY A 322 6.37 -1.53 -12.48
CA GLY A 322 6.07 -2.97 -12.44
C GLY A 322 5.08 -3.34 -11.35
N PHE A 323 5.34 -2.98 -10.10
CA PHE A 323 4.54 -3.49 -8.97
C PHE A 323 3.20 -2.77 -8.75
N SER A 324 3.00 -1.58 -9.31
CA SER A 324 1.87 -0.71 -8.96
C SER A 324 0.49 -1.29 -9.31
N GLY A 325 0.44 -2.21 -10.27
CA GLY A 325 -0.79 -2.89 -10.69
C GLY A 325 -1.25 -4.02 -9.77
N LEU A 326 -0.38 -4.57 -8.94
CA LEU A 326 -0.63 -5.80 -8.19
C LEU A 326 -1.81 -5.67 -7.22
N LEU A 327 -1.79 -4.70 -6.33
CA LEU A 327 -2.82 -4.57 -5.29
C LEU A 327 -4.23 -4.33 -5.87
N PRO A 328 -4.45 -3.42 -6.83
CA PRO A 328 -5.75 -3.29 -7.47
C PRO A 328 -6.20 -4.53 -8.23
N ALA A 329 -5.28 -5.21 -8.92
CA ALA A 329 -5.60 -6.39 -9.70
C ALA A 329 -6.06 -7.59 -8.83
N TYR A 330 -5.55 -7.73 -7.59
CA TYR A 330 -6.10 -8.71 -6.63
C TYR A 330 -7.56 -8.42 -6.28
N VAL A 331 -7.93 -7.16 -6.10
CA VAL A 331 -9.34 -6.79 -5.83
C VAL A 331 -10.22 -7.13 -7.02
N ILE A 332 -9.75 -6.84 -8.24
CA ILE A 332 -10.46 -7.15 -9.46
C ILE A 332 -10.64 -8.67 -9.60
N ALA A 333 -9.57 -9.44 -9.42
CA ALA A 333 -9.62 -10.90 -9.46
C ALA A 333 -10.62 -11.49 -8.43
N ILE A 334 -10.62 -10.98 -7.19
CA ILE A 334 -11.61 -11.42 -6.19
C ILE A 334 -13.04 -11.11 -6.64
N ARG A 335 -13.29 -9.94 -7.25
CA ARG A 335 -14.64 -9.57 -7.73
C ARG A 335 -15.07 -10.32 -8.97
N GLU A 336 -14.13 -10.78 -9.79
CA GLU A 336 -14.41 -11.60 -10.97
C GLU A 336 -14.81 -13.05 -10.62
N TYR A 337 -14.22 -13.59 -9.54
CA TYR A 337 -14.37 -15.01 -9.21
C TYR A 337 -15.30 -15.31 -8.04
N TYR A 338 -15.64 -14.32 -7.21
CA TYR A 338 -16.45 -14.52 -6.02
C TYR A 338 -17.70 -13.63 -6.01
N PRO A 339 -18.81 -14.10 -5.41
CA PRO A 339 -20.01 -13.30 -5.24
C PRO A 339 -19.73 -12.00 -4.49
N VAL A 340 -20.50 -10.94 -4.81
CA VAL A 340 -20.35 -9.62 -4.19
C VAL A 340 -20.41 -9.69 -2.65
N LYS A 341 -21.28 -10.55 -2.10
CA LYS A 341 -21.39 -10.77 -0.64
C LYS A 341 -20.10 -11.33 -0.05
N GLU A 342 -19.45 -12.25 -0.76
CA GLU A 342 -18.19 -12.85 -0.31
C GLU A 342 -16.99 -11.92 -0.53
N ALA A 343 -16.98 -11.11 -1.57
CA ALA A 343 -15.93 -10.14 -1.84
C ALA A 343 -15.73 -9.15 -0.67
N ASN A 344 -16.80 -8.82 0.07
CA ASN A 344 -16.74 -7.89 1.19
C ASN A 344 -15.80 -8.33 2.32
N TRP A 345 -15.65 -9.62 2.56
CA TRP A 345 -14.72 -10.14 3.55
C TRP A 345 -13.43 -10.69 2.93
N ARG A 346 -13.48 -11.20 1.69
CA ARG A 346 -12.31 -11.76 1.01
C ARG A 346 -11.29 -10.71 0.62
N VAL A 347 -11.73 -9.51 0.21
CA VAL A 347 -10.81 -8.41 -0.12
C VAL A 347 -10.00 -7.94 1.10
N PRO A 348 -10.58 -7.65 2.27
CA PRO A 348 -9.78 -7.38 3.47
C PRO A 348 -8.85 -8.54 3.87
N THR A 349 -9.29 -9.78 3.70
CA THR A 349 -8.46 -10.96 4.04
C THR A 349 -7.23 -11.06 3.13
N ILE A 350 -7.37 -10.79 1.83
CA ILE A 350 -6.22 -10.84 0.93
C ILE A 350 -5.24 -9.69 1.22
N TYR A 351 -5.74 -8.49 1.52
CA TYR A 351 -4.88 -7.38 1.94
C TYR A 351 -4.17 -7.65 3.27
N PHE A 352 -4.81 -8.36 4.20
CA PHE A 352 -4.16 -8.81 5.44
C PHE A 352 -2.91 -9.63 5.12
N ALA A 353 -3.01 -10.62 4.22
CA ALA A 353 -1.86 -11.42 3.78
C ALA A 353 -0.80 -10.55 3.07
N GLY A 354 -1.21 -9.60 2.26
CA GLY A 354 -0.31 -8.64 1.60
C GLY A 354 0.47 -7.77 2.59
N PHE A 355 -0.18 -7.23 3.61
CA PHE A 355 0.50 -6.44 4.64
C PHE A 355 1.48 -7.27 5.48
N LEU A 356 1.16 -8.55 5.76
CA LEU A 356 2.11 -9.46 6.38
C LEU A 356 3.32 -9.71 5.48
N GLY A 357 3.11 -9.84 4.15
CA GLY A 357 4.19 -9.93 3.17
C GLY A 357 5.08 -8.68 3.17
N MET A 358 4.48 -7.48 3.22
CA MET A 358 5.23 -6.22 3.32
C MET A 358 6.04 -6.12 4.63
N ALA A 359 5.45 -6.55 5.74
CA ALA A 359 6.13 -6.59 7.03
C ALA A 359 7.34 -7.55 6.99
N ALA A 360 7.13 -8.77 6.48
CA ALA A 360 8.17 -9.78 6.35
C ALA A 360 9.31 -9.32 5.42
N GLY A 361 8.98 -8.68 4.28
CA GLY A 361 9.94 -8.17 3.32
C GLY A 361 10.78 -7.02 3.89
N GLY A 362 10.15 -6.07 4.54
CA GLY A 362 10.85 -4.92 5.13
C GLY A 362 11.80 -5.32 6.26
N TRP A 363 11.31 -6.08 7.24
CA TRP A 363 12.16 -6.61 8.32
C TRP A 363 13.22 -7.58 7.79
N GLY A 364 12.83 -8.50 6.91
CA GLY A 364 13.69 -9.52 6.36
C GLY A 364 14.86 -8.96 5.54
N ALA A 365 14.65 -7.87 4.80
CA ALA A 365 15.76 -7.20 4.09
C ALA A 365 16.80 -6.63 5.06
N GLY A 366 16.35 -6.07 6.19
CA GLY A 366 17.26 -5.63 7.26
C GLY A 366 18.02 -6.79 7.89
N ALA A 367 17.34 -7.89 8.22
CA ALA A 367 17.95 -9.09 8.82
C ALA A 367 18.98 -9.74 7.88
N LEU A 368 18.69 -9.82 6.59
CA LEU A 368 19.62 -10.31 5.59
C LEU A 368 20.83 -9.38 5.44
N TYR A 369 20.61 -8.07 5.47
CA TYR A 369 21.71 -7.12 5.48
C TYR A 369 22.59 -7.28 6.71
N ASP A 370 22.01 -7.39 7.89
CA ASP A 370 22.77 -7.53 9.15
C ASP A 370 23.62 -8.83 9.18
N HIS A 371 23.13 -9.89 8.50
CA HIS A 371 23.85 -11.16 8.41
C HIS A 371 24.98 -11.13 7.37
N PHE A 372 24.73 -10.55 6.18
CA PHE A 372 25.66 -10.60 5.05
C PHE A 372 26.51 -9.33 4.88
N GLY A 373 26.11 -8.20 5.47
CA GLY A 373 26.78 -6.92 5.35
C GLY A 373 26.45 -6.12 4.08
N TYR A 374 25.58 -6.64 3.19
CA TYR A 374 25.15 -5.97 1.94
C TYR A 374 23.77 -6.44 1.48
N TYR A 375 23.10 -5.64 0.61
CA TYR A 375 21.68 -5.87 0.25
C TYR A 375 21.43 -6.90 -0.86
N LEU A 376 22.43 -7.33 -1.64
CA LEU A 376 22.20 -8.25 -2.75
C LEU A 376 21.47 -9.54 -2.34
N PRO A 377 21.79 -10.19 -1.21
CA PRO A 377 21.05 -11.37 -0.73
C PRO A 377 19.57 -11.06 -0.46
N ALA A 378 19.26 -9.87 0.06
CA ALA A 378 17.89 -9.47 0.30
C ALA A 378 17.09 -9.39 -1.01
N PHE A 379 17.63 -8.72 -2.03
CA PHE A 379 16.99 -8.65 -3.34
C PHE A 379 16.88 -10.01 -4.02
N ALA A 380 17.89 -10.88 -3.91
CA ALA A 380 17.85 -12.23 -4.45
C ALA A 380 16.74 -13.08 -3.78
N VAL A 381 16.60 -13.01 -2.47
CA VAL A 381 15.51 -13.65 -1.72
C VAL A 381 14.15 -13.08 -2.17
N GLY A 382 14.07 -11.77 -2.36
CA GLY A 382 12.87 -11.12 -2.91
C GLY A 382 12.48 -11.66 -4.29
N ILE A 383 13.45 -11.85 -5.19
CA ILE A 383 13.23 -12.49 -6.49
C ILE A 383 12.73 -13.93 -6.31
N GLY A 384 13.29 -14.69 -5.37
CA GLY A 384 12.82 -16.03 -5.04
C GLY A 384 11.34 -16.06 -4.64
N PHE A 385 10.90 -15.16 -3.77
CA PHE A 385 9.49 -15.01 -3.43
C PHE A 385 8.64 -14.62 -4.65
N ASN A 386 9.14 -13.72 -5.51
CA ASN A 386 8.40 -13.34 -6.71
C ASN A 386 8.29 -14.51 -7.72
N ILE A 387 9.30 -15.36 -7.84
CA ILE A 387 9.24 -16.58 -8.66
C ILE A 387 8.14 -17.52 -8.14
N VAL A 388 8.04 -17.74 -6.83
CA VAL A 388 6.94 -18.53 -6.25
C VAL A 388 5.59 -17.91 -6.60
N ASN A 389 5.44 -16.59 -6.46
CA ASN A 389 4.24 -15.88 -6.88
C ASN A 389 3.94 -16.09 -8.37
N LEU A 390 4.92 -15.96 -9.26
CA LEU A 390 4.77 -16.18 -10.70
C LEU A 390 4.33 -17.61 -11.03
N ILE A 391 4.89 -18.63 -10.38
CA ILE A 391 4.49 -20.02 -10.55
C ILE A 391 3.00 -20.21 -10.18
N ILE A 392 2.57 -19.62 -9.05
CA ILE A 392 1.17 -19.66 -8.63
C ILE A 392 0.27 -18.99 -9.67
N LEU A 393 0.62 -17.78 -10.09
CA LEU A 393 -0.20 -17.03 -11.05
C LEU A 393 -0.26 -17.69 -12.42
N LEU A 394 0.85 -18.23 -12.92
CA LEU A 394 0.87 -19.03 -14.16
C LEU A 394 -0.06 -20.24 -14.06
N THR A 395 0.01 -20.98 -12.96
CA THR A 395 -0.87 -22.14 -12.74
C THR A 395 -2.34 -21.74 -12.76
N LEU A 396 -2.69 -20.61 -12.13
CA LEU A 396 -4.08 -20.11 -12.12
C LEU A 396 -4.53 -19.62 -13.51
N VAL A 397 -3.65 -18.95 -14.26
CA VAL A 397 -3.94 -18.48 -15.64
C VAL A 397 -4.14 -19.67 -16.59
N PHE A 398 -3.33 -20.73 -16.50
CA PHE A 398 -3.54 -21.94 -17.30
C PHE A 398 -4.88 -22.60 -16.97
N ARG A 399 -5.25 -22.73 -15.70
CA ARG A 399 -6.56 -23.25 -15.28
C ARG A 399 -7.74 -22.39 -15.80
N GLN A 400 -7.55 -21.07 -15.86
CA GLN A 400 -8.56 -20.16 -16.45
C GLN A 400 -8.78 -20.46 -17.94
N ARG A 401 -7.70 -20.65 -18.70
CA ARG A 401 -7.76 -20.98 -20.14
C ARG A 401 -8.43 -22.32 -20.40
N ASP A 402 -8.05 -23.36 -19.67
CA ASP A 402 -8.64 -24.71 -19.81
C ASP A 402 -10.14 -24.69 -19.54
N LYS A 403 -10.60 -23.92 -18.55
CA LYS A 403 -12.03 -23.78 -18.26
C LYS A 403 -12.76 -23.04 -19.38
N GLY A 404 -12.17 -21.99 -19.94
CA GLY A 404 -12.71 -21.26 -21.08
C GLY A 404 -12.85 -22.15 -22.33
N LEU A 405 -11.85 -22.96 -22.63
CA LEU A 405 -11.90 -23.93 -23.75
C LEU A 405 -12.99 -24.98 -23.54
N ARG A 406 -13.13 -25.55 -22.35
CA ARG A 406 -14.18 -26.53 -22.04
C ARG A 406 -15.59 -25.94 -22.14
N THR A 407 -15.77 -24.67 -21.75
CA THR A 407 -17.08 -24.00 -21.88
C THR A 407 -17.39 -23.60 -23.31
N ALA A 408 -16.39 -23.40 -24.16
CA ALA A 408 -16.57 -23.10 -25.58
C ALA A 408 -16.84 -24.36 -26.44
N MET A 409 -16.51 -25.56 -25.92
CA MET A 409 -16.74 -26.87 -26.58
C MET A 409 -18.03 -27.56 -26.10
N ALA A 410 -18.66 -27.08 -25.03
CA ALA A 410 -19.93 -27.58 -24.48
C ALA A 410 -21.11 -26.73 -24.91
#